data_6ad35bdd952ca381acdf10502070fd2a
#
_entry.id   6ad35bdd952ca381acdf10502070fd2a
#
_cell.length_a   1.000
_cell.length_b   1.000
_cell.length_c   1.000
_cell.angle_alpha   90.00
_cell.angle_beta   90.00
_cell.angle_gamma   90.00
#
_symmetry.space_group_name_H-M   'P 1'
#
loop_
_entity.id
_entity.type
_entity.pdbx_description
1 polymer ?
#
loop_
_entity_poly.entity_id
_entity_poly.type
_entity_poly.pdbx_seq_one_letter_code
_entity_poly.pdbx_strand_id
1 'polypeptide(L)'
;MQKMQMDTRARRCTGEYKGAPVNGVSRKKEEHMAENFVLKGNICYSQNSRALICVEQGYLVCTDGISAGVYKELPQMYAGFPLTDYGDRLIVPGLTDLHLHAPQYSFRGLGMDLELLEWLNTRTFPEESKYSDMEYAKRAYTIFAENMKHSATTRACIFATIHREATELLMDLMEETGLKTMVGKVNMDRN
;
A
#
# COMPACT_ATOMS: atom_id res chain seq x y z
N MET A 1 3.85 -17.11 -31.95
CA MET A 1 3.02 -16.81 -30.78
C MET A 1 3.72 -17.41 -29.54
N GLN A 2 4.55 -16.61 -28.88
CA GLN A 2 5.27 -17.07 -27.69
C GLN A 2 4.44 -16.67 -26.47
N LYS A 3 3.92 -17.66 -25.74
CA LYS A 3 3.28 -17.48 -24.43
C LYS A 3 4.34 -16.97 -23.47
N MET A 4 4.24 -15.69 -23.09
CA MET A 4 5.05 -15.13 -22.03
C MET A 4 4.37 -15.46 -20.70
N GLN A 5 4.87 -16.50 -20.06
CA GLN A 5 4.46 -16.93 -18.73
C GLN A 5 5.14 -16.04 -17.71
N MET A 6 4.39 -15.08 -17.13
CA MET A 6 4.82 -14.35 -15.95
C MET A 6 4.71 -15.29 -14.75
N ASP A 7 5.85 -15.79 -14.27
CA ASP A 7 5.92 -16.51 -13.00
C ASP A 7 5.87 -15.47 -11.84
N THR A 8 4.66 -15.13 -11.41
CA THR A 8 4.44 -14.34 -10.21
C THR A 8 4.20 -15.27 -9.04
N ARG A 9 5.22 -16.02 -8.63
CA ARG A 9 5.22 -16.67 -7.32
C ARG A 9 5.43 -15.61 -6.25
N ALA A 10 4.35 -14.95 -5.86
CA ALA A 10 4.27 -14.27 -4.58
C ALA A 10 4.35 -15.35 -3.49
N ARG A 11 5.53 -15.61 -2.96
CA ARG A 11 5.68 -16.43 -1.75
C ARG A 11 4.93 -15.71 -0.64
N ARG A 12 3.80 -16.28 -0.19
CA ARG A 12 3.20 -15.96 1.09
C ARG A 12 4.28 -16.22 2.15
N CYS A 13 4.76 -15.16 2.77
CA CYS A 13 5.45 -15.28 4.05
C CYS A 13 4.38 -15.61 5.10
N THR A 14 4.02 -16.88 5.24
CA THR A 14 3.28 -17.38 6.38
C THR A 14 4.28 -17.64 7.49
N GLY A 15 4.72 -16.57 8.16
CA GLY A 15 5.31 -16.70 9.48
C GLY A 15 4.16 -16.82 10.48
N GLU A 16 3.91 -18.03 10.99
CA GLU A 16 3.04 -18.22 12.15
C GLU A 16 3.65 -17.52 13.36
N TYR A 17 3.16 -16.33 13.65
CA TYR A 17 3.39 -15.69 14.94
C TYR A 17 2.38 -16.28 15.92
N LYS A 18 2.82 -17.22 16.78
CA LYS A 18 2.03 -17.71 17.91
C LYS A 18 2.06 -16.68 19.05
N GLY A 19 1.30 -15.60 18.88
CA GLY A 19 0.93 -14.70 19.98
C GLY A 19 -0.30 -15.26 20.70
N ALA A 20 -0.32 -15.15 22.03
CA ALA A 20 -1.40 -15.60 22.89
C ALA A 20 -2.75 -14.96 22.48
N PRO A 21 -3.90 -15.66 22.69
CA PRO A 21 -5.19 -15.18 22.22
C PRO A 21 -5.62 -13.96 23.01
N VAL A 22 -5.77 -12.83 22.33
CA VAL A 22 -6.52 -11.68 22.85
C VAL A 22 -7.99 -11.93 22.53
N ASN A 23 -8.81 -11.92 23.59
CA ASN A 23 -10.19 -12.33 23.60
C ASN A 23 -11.06 -11.64 22.51
N GLY A 24 -11.74 -12.49 21.73
CA GLY A 24 -13.15 -12.25 21.38
C GLY A 24 -13.45 -11.34 20.20
N VAL A 25 -12.61 -11.22 19.17
CA VAL A 25 -13.08 -10.70 17.87
C VAL A 25 -13.14 -11.85 16.88
N SER A 26 -14.34 -12.34 16.63
CA SER A 26 -14.63 -13.27 15.54
C SER A 26 -14.30 -12.56 14.23
N ARG A 27 -13.12 -12.83 13.64
CA ARG A 27 -12.77 -12.43 12.28
C ARG A 27 -13.73 -13.17 11.34
N LYS A 28 -14.77 -12.50 10.87
CA LYS A 28 -15.46 -12.93 9.65
C LYS A 28 -14.39 -12.93 8.56
N LYS A 29 -14.02 -14.11 8.05
CA LYS A 29 -13.40 -14.26 6.76
C LYS A 29 -14.41 -13.69 5.78
N GLU A 30 -14.21 -12.44 5.32
CA GLU A 30 -14.81 -12.00 4.08
C GLU A 30 -14.25 -12.94 3.02
N GLU A 31 -15.11 -13.77 2.45
CA GLU A 31 -14.83 -14.49 1.22
C GLU A 31 -14.56 -13.40 0.17
N HIS A 32 -13.28 -13.18 -0.14
CA HIS A 32 -12.91 -12.41 -1.32
C HIS A 32 -13.52 -13.13 -2.51
N MET A 33 -14.67 -12.63 -2.95
CA MET A 33 -15.21 -13.02 -4.23
C MET A 33 -14.12 -12.72 -5.27
N ALA A 34 -13.73 -13.75 -5.99
CA ALA A 34 -12.74 -13.64 -7.05
C ALA A 34 -13.18 -12.55 -8.02
N GLU A 35 -12.46 -11.43 -8.05
CA GLU A 35 -12.82 -10.30 -8.90
C GLU A 35 -12.24 -10.52 -10.30
N ASN A 36 -13.15 -10.72 -11.24
CA ASN A 36 -12.83 -10.74 -12.65
C ASN A 36 -13.27 -9.42 -13.28
N PHE A 37 -12.35 -8.67 -13.88
CA PHE A 37 -12.67 -7.41 -14.55
C PHE A 37 -11.65 -7.06 -15.63
N VAL A 38 -12.00 -6.11 -16.47
CA VAL A 38 -11.15 -5.53 -17.50
C VAL A 38 -11.09 -4.02 -17.33
N LEU A 39 -9.88 -3.47 -17.36
CA LEU A 39 -9.65 -2.03 -17.42
C LEU A 39 -9.14 -1.69 -18.82
N LYS A 40 -9.73 -0.69 -19.48
CA LYS A 40 -9.28 -0.18 -20.77
C LYS A 40 -8.72 1.24 -20.60
N GLY A 41 -7.60 1.53 -21.27
CA GLY A 41 -6.94 2.85 -21.25
C GLY A 41 -5.52 2.79 -21.80
N ASN A 42 -4.74 3.81 -21.52
CA ASN A 42 -3.32 3.83 -21.86
C ASN A 42 -2.51 3.15 -20.76
N ILE A 43 -2.08 1.93 -21.00
CA ILE A 43 -1.45 1.08 -19.96
C ILE A 43 0.06 1.15 -20.09
N CYS A 44 0.74 1.50 -18.99
CA CYS A 44 2.20 1.60 -18.95
C CYS A 44 2.75 0.85 -17.74
N TYR A 45 3.67 -0.08 -17.98
CA TYR A 45 4.27 -0.89 -16.91
C TYR A 45 5.70 -1.32 -17.25
N SER A 46 6.49 -1.59 -16.22
CA SER A 46 7.84 -2.13 -16.38
C SER A 46 7.79 -3.65 -16.51
N GLN A 47 8.27 -4.17 -17.62
CA GLN A 47 8.44 -5.61 -17.83
C GLN A 47 9.65 -6.14 -17.04
N ASN A 48 10.69 -5.34 -16.96
CA ASN A 48 11.91 -5.57 -16.18
C ASN A 48 12.59 -4.22 -15.92
N SER A 49 13.76 -4.20 -15.27
CA SER A 49 14.50 -2.98 -14.93
C SER A 49 14.97 -2.14 -16.14
N ARG A 50 14.85 -2.64 -17.35
CA ARG A 50 15.34 -1.98 -18.58
C ARG A 50 14.27 -1.75 -19.64
N ALA A 51 13.06 -2.30 -19.46
CA ALA A 51 12.01 -2.25 -20.45
C ALA A 51 10.71 -1.69 -19.86
N LEU A 52 10.30 -0.55 -20.37
CA LEU A 52 9.00 0.05 -20.15
C LEU A 52 8.10 -0.29 -21.34
N ILE A 53 6.94 -0.86 -21.06
CA ILE A 53 5.93 -1.22 -22.06
C ILE A 53 4.77 -0.23 -21.94
N CYS A 54 4.40 0.35 -23.09
CA CYS A 54 3.23 1.21 -23.21
C CYS A 54 2.28 0.62 -24.25
N VAL A 55 1.02 0.46 -23.86
CA VAL A 55 -0.05 -0.05 -24.74
C VAL A 55 -1.16 1.00 -24.75
N GLU A 56 -1.26 1.74 -25.84
CA GLU A 56 -2.30 2.74 -26.07
C GLU A 56 -3.66 2.05 -26.24
N GLN A 57 -4.69 2.57 -25.57
CA GLN A 57 -6.06 2.02 -25.61
C GLN A 57 -6.11 0.49 -25.40
N GLY A 58 -5.20 -0.02 -24.57
CA GLY A 58 -5.07 -1.43 -24.26
C GLY A 58 -6.05 -1.90 -23.19
N TYR A 59 -6.03 -3.21 -22.95
CA TYR A 59 -6.88 -3.90 -21.99
C TYR A 59 -6.02 -4.60 -20.95
N LEU A 60 -6.17 -4.19 -19.68
CA LEU A 60 -5.64 -4.94 -18.53
C LEU A 60 -6.72 -5.87 -18.02
N VAL A 61 -6.45 -7.17 -18.04
CA VAL A 61 -7.37 -8.19 -17.56
C VAL A 61 -6.97 -8.66 -16.17
N CYS A 62 -7.92 -8.69 -15.26
CA CYS A 62 -7.81 -9.30 -13.94
C CYS A 62 -8.67 -10.56 -13.87
N THR A 63 -8.10 -11.65 -13.37
CA THR A 63 -8.80 -12.92 -13.13
C THR A 63 -8.46 -13.38 -11.72
N ASP A 64 -9.48 -13.63 -10.91
CA ASP A 64 -9.31 -14.06 -9.51
C ASP A 64 -8.41 -13.10 -8.70
N GLY A 65 -8.54 -11.78 -8.93
CA GLY A 65 -7.74 -10.75 -8.27
C GLY A 65 -6.28 -10.67 -8.74
N ILE A 66 -5.91 -11.39 -9.81
CA ILE A 66 -4.54 -11.44 -10.36
C ILE A 66 -4.55 -10.92 -11.80
N SER A 67 -3.52 -10.15 -12.17
CA SER A 67 -3.35 -9.71 -13.56
C SER A 67 -3.12 -10.90 -14.47
N ALA A 68 -4.07 -11.12 -15.40
CA ALA A 68 -3.95 -12.14 -16.45
C ALA A 68 -3.15 -11.64 -17.66
N GLY A 69 -2.90 -10.33 -17.75
CA GLY A 69 -2.07 -9.72 -18.78
C GLY A 69 -2.61 -8.40 -19.32
N VAL A 70 -1.80 -7.79 -20.19
CA VAL A 70 -2.14 -6.58 -20.94
C VAL A 70 -2.21 -6.91 -22.42
N TYR A 71 -3.29 -6.49 -23.08
CA TYR A 71 -3.60 -6.84 -24.46
C TYR A 71 -3.90 -5.58 -25.27
N LYS A 72 -3.54 -5.58 -26.56
CA LYS A 72 -3.97 -4.54 -27.52
C LYS A 72 -5.45 -4.71 -27.92
N GLU A 73 -5.87 -5.97 -28.04
CA GLU A 73 -7.24 -6.35 -28.33
C GLU A 73 -7.72 -7.31 -27.24
N LEU A 74 -8.95 -7.13 -26.76
CA LEU A 74 -9.51 -7.97 -25.71
C LEU A 74 -9.72 -9.40 -26.21
N PRO A 75 -9.05 -10.43 -25.63
CA PRO A 75 -9.28 -11.80 -26.02
C PRO A 75 -10.73 -12.22 -25.77
N GLN A 76 -11.33 -12.98 -26.71
CA GLN A 76 -12.73 -13.40 -26.69
C GLN A 76 -13.13 -14.10 -25.38
N MET A 77 -12.21 -14.83 -24.76
CA MET A 77 -12.47 -15.54 -23.50
C MET A 77 -12.76 -14.60 -22.32
N TYR A 78 -12.43 -13.31 -22.42
CA TYR A 78 -12.66 -12.29 -21.38
C TYR A 78 -13.77 -11.30 -21.76
N ALA A 79 -14.43 -11.47 -22.90
CA ALA A 79 -15.45 -10.54 -23.41
C ALA A 79 -16.68 -10.40 -22.48
N GLY A 80 -16.92 -11.38 -21.60
CA GLY A 80 -18.00 -11.34 -20.61
C GLY A 80 -17.62 -10.69 -19.26
N PHE A 81 -16.40 -10.25 -19.08
CA PHE A 81 -15.99 -9.60 -17.82
C PHE A 81 -16.48 -8.15 -17.74
N PRO A 82 -16.81 -7.64 -16.54
CA PRO A 82 -17.08 -6.23 -16.34
C PRO A 82 -15.92 -5.38 -16.86
N LEU A 83 -16.21 -4.41 -17.73
CA LEU A 83 -15.22 -3.54 -18.35
C LEU A 83 -15.42 -2.10 -17.85
N THR A 84 -14.31 -1.51 -17.37
CA THR A 84 -14.24 -0.07 -17.09
C THR A 84 -13.33 0.60 -18.11
N ASP A 85 -13.88 1.53 -18.91
CA ASP A 85 -13.12 2.30 -19.89
C ASP A 85 -12.69 3.64 -19.27
N TYR A 86 -11.37 3.85 -19.13
CA TYR A 86 -10.77 5.08 -18.61
C TYR A 86 -10.43 6.09 -19.72
N GLY A 87 -10.78 5.81 -20.97
CA GLY A 87 -10.49 6.67 -22.12
C GLY A 87 -8.99 6.92 -22.26
N ASP A 88 -8.58 8.18 -22.31
CA ASP A 88 -7.18 8.59 -22.48
C ASP A 88 -6.35 8.58 -21.20
N ARG A 89 -6.90 8.15 -20.09
CA ARG A 89 -6.19 8.10 -18.81
C ARG A 89 -5.11 7.04 -18.81
N LEU A 90 -4.02 7.35 -18.09
CA LEU A 90 -2.91 6.43 -17.89
C LEU A 90 -3.23 5.44 -16.77
N ILE A 91 -3.06 4.16 -17.07
CA ILE A 91 -3.14 3.06 -16.10
C ILE A 91 -1.73 2.57 -15.83
N VAL A 92 -1.29 2.64 -14.59
CA VAL A 92 0.03 2.19 -14.14
C VAL A 92 -0.09 1.25 -12.94
N PRO A 93 0.88 0.36 -12.71
CA PRO A 93 0.95 -0.40 -11.46
C PRO A 93 1.03 0.54 -10.25
N GLY A 94 0.40 0.15 -9.15
CA GLY A 94 0.53 0.89 -7.91
C GLY A 94 1.98 0.98 -7.44
N LEU A 95 2.34 2.12 -6.87
CA LEU A 95 3.69 2.39 -6.40
C LEU A 95 4.01 1.62 -5.12
N THR A 96 5.30 1.39 -4.90
CA THR A 96 5.82 0.80 -3.65
C THR A 96 6.71 1.82 -2.96
N ASP A 97 6.36 2.18 -1.74
CA ASP A 97 7.17 3.03 -0.87
C ASP A 97 7.88 2.15 0.18
N LEU A 98 9.20 2.07 0.11
CA LEU A 98 9.99 1.22 0.99
C LEU A 98 10.48 1.93 2.25
N HIS A 99 10.23 3.24 2.39
CA HIS A 99 10.66 4.03 3.54
C HIS A 99 9.73 5.21 3.79
N LEU A 100 8.79 5.02 4.70
CA LEU A 100 7.75 5.98 5.02
C LEU A 100 7.56 6.06 6.55
N HIS A 101 7.52 7.28 7.11
CA HIS A 101 7.27 7.54 8.52
C HIS A 101 5.85 8.08 8.73
N ALA A 102 4.93 7.25 9.23
CA ALA A 102 3.55 7.66 9.45
C ALA A 102 3.40 8.83 10.44
N PRO A 103 4.16 8.88 11.56
CA PRO A 103 4.05 9.99 12.52
C PRO A 103 4.44 11.35 11.95
N GLN A 104 5.31 11.37 10.92
CA GLN A 104 5.80 12.60 10.31
C GLN A 104 4.81 13.19 9.30
N TYR A 105 3.72 12.47 9.03
CA TYR A 105 2.71 12.90 8.07
C TYR A 105 2.02 14.22 8.48
N SER A 106 1.87 14.47 9.77
CA SER A 106 1.22 15.66 10.32
C SER A 106 1.97 16.96 10.02
N PHE A 107 3.30 16.91 9.90
CA PHE A 107 4.15 18.07 9.64
C PHE A 107 4.96 17.99 8.35
N ARG A 108 4.53 17.13 7.42
CA ARG A 108 5.20 16.99 6.13
C ARG A 108 5.37 18.32 5.41
N GLY A 109 6.57 18.55 4.87
CA GLY A 109 6.94 19.79 4.19
C GLY A 109 7.33 20.95 5.12
N LEU A 110 7.32 20.75 6.45
CA LEU A 110 7.76 21.76 7.40
C LEU A 110 9.24 21.54 7.79
N GLY A 111 9.98 22.65 7.89
CA GLY A 111 11.39 22.64 8.31
C GLY A 111 12.34 22.02 7.27
N MET A 112 11.99 22.11 5.99
CA MET A 112 12.82 21.58 4.89
C MET A 112 14.14 22.35 4.69
N ASP A 113 14.29 23.48 5.34
CA ASP A 113 15.45 24.36 5.38
C ASP A 113 16.38 24.09 6.56
N LEU A 114 15.99 23.15 7.45
CA LEU A 114 16.78 22.81 8.64
C LEU A 114 17.77 21.68 8.37
N GLU A 115 18.89 21.71 9.07
CA GLU A 115 19.83 20.58 9.16
C GLU A 115 19.14 19.36 9.82
N LEU A 116 19.55 18.15 9.46
CA LEU A 116 18.89 16.91 9.91
C LEU A 116 18.70 16.83 11.43
N LEU A 117 19.74 17.10 12.21
CA LEU A 117 19.67 17.00 13.68
C LEU A 117 18.79 18.09 14.28
N GLU A 118 18.81 19.28 13.72
CA GLU A 118 17.94 20.37 14.13
C GLU A 118 16.48 20.04 13.79
N TRP A 119 16.22 19.52 12.60
CA TRP A 119 14.89 19.09 12.19
C TRP A 119 14.36 17.95 13.08
N LEU A 120 15.17 16.94 13.39
CA LEU A 120 14.80 15.88 14.33
C LEU A 120 14.40 16.42 15.69
N ASN A 121 15.23 17.30 16.28
CA ASN A 121 15.00 17.83 17.63
C ASN A 121 13.84 18.83 17.70
N THR A 122 13.61 19.60 16.65
CA THR A 122 12.60 20.68 16.67
C THR A 122 11.26 20.29 16.09
N ARG A 123 11.21 19.25 15.24
CA ARG A 123 9.98 18.80 14.56
C ARG A 123 9.65 17.34 14.87
N THR A 124 10.57 16.41 14.57
CA THR A 124 10.28 14.98 14.58
C THR A 124 10.02 14.47 15.99
N PHE A 125 10.97 14.61 16.90
CA PHE A 125 10.83 14.07 18.26
C PHE A 125 9.69 14.71 19.05
N PRO A 126 9.48 16.05 19.02
CA PRO A 126 8.31 16.66 19.65
C PRO A 126 6.98 16.17 19.08
N GLU A 127 6.89 15.92 17.78
CA GLU A 127 5.67 15.40 17.16
C GLU A 127 5.46 13.93 17.51
N GLU A 128 6.48 13.09 17.36
CA GLU A 128 6.38 11.66 17.65
C GLU A 128 6.06 11.36 19.12
N SER A 129 6.49 12.21 20.06
CA SER A 129 6.16 12.08 21.48
C SER A 129 4.66 12.21 21.78
N LYS A 130 3.90 12.94 20.95
CA LYS A 130 2.44 13.10 21.11
C LYS A 130 1.67 11.79 20.91
N TYR A 131 2.27 10.82 20.24
CA TYR A 131 1.65 9.51 20.00
C TYR A 131 1.60 8.61 21.24
N SER A 132 2.12 9.06 22.38
CA SER A 132 1.83 8.48 23.68
C SER A 132 0.38 8.70 24.11
N ASP A 133 -0.27 9.77 23.60
CA ASP A 133 -1.70 10.02 23.74
C ASP A 133 -2.45 9.27 22.63
N MET A 134 -3.25 8.26 23.02
CA MET A 134 -3.97 7.41 22.09
C MET A 134 -5.07 8.13 21.31
N GLU A 135 -5.67 9.19 21.88
CA GLU A 135 -6.64 10.02 21.15
C GLU A 135 -5.96 10.81 20.02
N TYR A 136 -4.76 11.33 20.31
CA TYR A 136 -3.93 11.97 19.29
C TYR A 136 -3.53 10.96 18.20
N ALA A 137 -2.97 9.83 18.61
CA ALA A 137 -2.52 8.78 17.71
C ALA A 137 -3.65 8.30 16.78
N LYS A 138 -4.84 8.05 17.34
CA LYS A 138 -6.02 7.62 16.57
C LYS A 138 -6.40 8.65 15.50
N ARG A 139 -6.50 9.91 15.88
CA ARG A 139 -6.85 10.99 14.95
C ARG A 139 -5.81 11.12 13.83
N ALA A 140 -4.53 11.18 14.19
CA ALA A 140 -3.45 11.39 13.23
C ALA A 140 -3.30 10.19 12.27
N TYR A 141 -3.33 8.96 12.79
CA TYR A 141 -3.19 7.76 11.98
C TYR A 141 -4.43 7.45 11.13
N THR A 142 -5.63 7.81 11.58
CA THR A 142 -6.84 7.71 10.73
C THR A 142 -6.70 8.62 9.50
N ILE A 143 -6.28 9.87 9.70
CA ILE A 143 -6.04 10.80 8.58
C ILE A 143 -4.95 10.26 7.63
N PHE A 144 -3.86 9.73 8.19
CA PHE A 144 -2.80 9.12 7.41
C PHE A 144 -3.31 7.94 6.57
N ALA A 145 -4.00 6.98 7.19
CA ALA A 145 -4.53 5.78 6.53
C ALA A 145 -5.52 6.13 5.41
N GLU A 146 -6.44 7.06 5.66
CA GLU A 146 -7.38 7.52 4.64
C GLU A 146 -6.68 8.20 3.45
N ASN A 147 -5.64 9.01 3.70
CA ASN A 147 -4.88 9.61 2.61
C ASN A 147 -4.06 8.57 1.83
N MET A 148 -3.54 7.55 2.50
CA MET A 148 -2.86 6.43 1.83
C MET A 148 -3.77 5.67 0.88
N LYS A 149 -5.05 5.44 1.23
CA LYS A 149 -6.05 4.81 0.35
C LYS A 149 -6.26 5.57 -0.96
N HIS A 150 -6.13 6.89 -0.91
CA HIS A 150 -6.32 7.78 -2.07
C HIS A 150 -5.01 8.13 -2.79
N SER A 151 -3.89 7.54 -2.38
CA SER A 151 -2.59 7.74 -3.02
C SER A 151 -2.34 6.72 -4.14
N ALA A 152 -1.27 6.95 -4.91
CA ALA A 152 -0.79 5.97 -5.88
C ALA A 152 0.00 4.81 -5.24
N THR A 153 0.32 4.90 -3.95
CA THR A 153 1.07 3.88 -3.20
C THR A 153 0.16 2.75 -2.78
N THR A 154 0.43 1.55 -3.25
CA THR A 154 -0.34 0.33 -2.92
C THR A 154 0.41 -0.63 -2.01
N ARG A 155 1.72 -0.41 -1.85
CA ARG A 155 2.60 -1.17 -0.96
C ARG A 155 3.50 -0.19 -0.21
N ALA A 156 3.63 -0.36 1.10
CA ALA A 156 4.48 0.51 1.89
C ALA A 156 5.18 -0.22 3.05
N CYS A 157 6.42 0.19 3.34
CA CYS A 157 7.13 -0.15 4.56
C CYS A 157 7.10 1.08 5.47
N ILE A 158 6.36 1.00 6.57
CA ILE A 158 5.96 2.14 7.38
C ILE A 158 6.63 2.06 8.75
N PHE A 159 7.37 3.10 9.10
CA PHE A 159 7.86 3.31 10.46
C PHE A 159 6.79 4.00 11.29
N ALA A 160 6.47 3.42 12.45
CA ALA A 160 5.59 4.01 13.45
C ALA A 160 6.39 4.85 14.46
N THR A 161 5.97 4.87 15.71
CA THR A 161 6.69 5.51 16.82
C THR A 161 7.34 4.48 17.75
N ILE A 162 7.97 4.97 18.84
CA ILE A 162 8.44 4.12 19.93
C ILE A 162 7.28 3.58 20.80
N HIS A 163 6.08 4.14 20.69
CA HIS A 163 4.92 3.78 21.51
C HIS A 163 4.24 2.54 20.94
N ARG A 164 4.20 1.47 21.74
CA ARG A 164 3.68 0.17 21.33
C ARG A 164 2.20 0.25 20.92
N GLU A 165 1.36 0.82 21.78
CA GLU A 165 -0.09 0.85 21.58
C GLU A 165 -0.46 1.67 20.32
N ALA A 166 0.22 2.80 20.10
CA ALA A 166 0.05 3.58 18.88
C ALA A 166 0.50 2.81 17.62
N THR A 167 1.56 1.99 17.74
CA THR A 167 2.02 1.16 16.61
C THR A 167 1.00 0.07 16.27
N GLU A 168 0.44 -0.61 17.29
CA GLU A 168 -0.61 -1.62 17.12
C GLU A 168 -1.86 -0.99 16.46
N LEU A 169 -2.28 0.19 16.90
CA LEU A 169 -3.36 0.95 16.28
C LEU A 169 -3.09 1.26 14.81
N LEU A 170 -1.86 1.67 14.47
CA LEU A 170 -1.49 1.91 13.07
C LEU A 170 -1.56 0.63 12.24
N MET A 171 -1.13 -0.52 12.78
CA MET A 171 -1.24 -1.80 12.09
C MET A 171 -2.69 -2.13 11.75
N ASP A 172 -3.61 -1.99 12.72
CA ASP A 172 -5.03 -2.24 12.52
C ASP A 172 -5.63 -1.32 11.45
N LEU A 173 -5.37 0.00 11.56
CA LEU A 173 -5.85 0.97 10.58
C LEU A 173 -5.31 0.70 9.16
N MET A 174 -4.06 0.30 9.04
CA MET A 174 -3.48 -0.03 7.72
C MET A 174 -4.02 -1.34 7.16
N GLU A 175 -4.33 -2.34 8.00
CA GLU A 175 -5.00 -3.58 7.57
C GLU A 175 -6.38 -3.28 6.98
N GLU A 176 -7.16 -2.37 7.60
CA GLU A 176 -8.47 -1.93 7.13
C GLU A 176 -8.43 -1.21 5.78
N THR A 177 -7.29 -0.63 5.40
CA THR A 177 -7.15 0.02 4.09
C THR A 177 -7.17 -0.95 2.91
N GLY A 178 -6.84 -2.22 3.12
CA GLY A 178 -6.61 -3.21 2.07
C GLY A 178 -5.28 -3.07 1.33
N LEU A 179 -4.47 -2.06 1.64
CA LEU A 179 -3.13 -1.89 1.08
C LEU A 179 -2.17 -2.96 1.60
N LYS A 180 -1.12 -3.26 0.85
CA LYS A 180 -0.09 -4.23 1.27
C LYS A 180 1.02 -3.50 2.03
N THR A 181 0.91 -3.48 3.35
CA THR A 181 1.82 -2.72 4.21
C THR A 181 2.56 -3.59 5.21
N MET A 182 3.74 -3.14 5.56
CA MET A 182 4.51 -3.61 6.72
C MET A 182 4.66 -2.41 7.66
N VAL A 183 4.22 -2.56 8.90
CA VAL A 183 4.33 -1.51 9.93
C VAL A 183 5.32 -1.96 10.98
N GLY A 184 6.34 -1.16 11.22
CA GLY A 184 7.39 -1.43 12.19
C GLY A 184 7.42 -0.40 13.33
N LYS A 185 7.53 -0.90 14.58
CA LYS A 185 7.80 -0.05 15.74
C LYS A 185 9.25 0.46 15.68
N VAL A 186 9.46 1.73 15.93
CA VAL A 186 10.80 2.29 16.10
C VAL A 186 11.34 1.90 17.49
N ASN A 187 12.57 1.43 17.52
CA ASN A 187 13.32 1.15 18.75
C ASN A 187 14.49 2.12 18.81
N MET A 188 14.41 3.10 19.71
CA MET A 188 15.47 4.06 19.99
C MET A 188 15.99 3.87 21.39
N ASP A 189 17.31 3.90 21.54
CA ASP A 189 18.04 3.82 22.80
C ASP A 189 18.79 5.12 23.13
N ARG A 190 18.54 6.17 22.33
CA ARG A 190 19.10 7.51 22.50
C ARG A 190 17.98 8.50 22.81
N ASN A 191 18.24 9.35 23.76
CA ASN A 191 17.44 10.52 24.10
C ASN A 191 18.12 11.77 23.55
#